data_521519b71d52b69977050c00a9151e28
#
_entry.id   521519b71d52b69977050c00a9151e28
#
_cell.length_a   1.000
_cell.length_b   1.000
_cell.length_c   1.000
_cell.angle_alpha   90.00
_cell.angle_beta   90.00
_cell.angle_gamma   90.00
#
_symmetry.space_group_name_H-M   'P 1'
#
loop_
_entity.id
_entity.type
_entity.pdbx_description
1 polymer ?
#
loop_
_entity_poly.entity_id
_entity_poly.type
_entity_poly.pdbx_seq_one_letter_code
_entity_poly.pdbx_strand_id
1 'polypeptide(L)'
;MRRFFRQYGRLVLALAAVLALCAALPALFQQSRAIETGSWGLSFRTEGKAPVGNASAEALRRYDAVYLGNEAEQKISLTLDAGYENGCTEPILDALAKHNVKAAFFVVGNYIEQNPDLVRRMLREGHLVGNHTYHHYDMSKLSDEAAFRRELTSLEDLYREVTGEQMQKYYRPPQGIYSEKNLEMAQKLGYRTVFWSLAYVDWYQDDQPTDEQAFAKLLPRIHPGAVVLLH
;
A
#
# COMPACT_ATOMS: atom_id res chain seq x y z
N MET A 1 -35.48 -50.42 6.20
CA MET A 1 -34.72 -49.31 5.63
C MET A 1 -35.51 -48.50 4.57
N ARG A 2 -36.12 -49.07 3.54
CA ARG A 2 -36.83 -48.32 2.47
C ARG A 2 -38.04 -47.46 2.94
N ARG A 3 -38.78 -47.84 4.00
CA ARG A 3 -39.94 -47.09 4.53
C ARG A 3 -39.48 -45.84 5.32
N PHE A 4 -38.35 -45.91 6.04
CA PHE A 4 -37.77 -44.80 6.79
C PHE A 4 -37.33 -43.67 5.84
N PHE A 5 -36.62 -43.98 4.76
CA PHE A 5 -36.19 -42.98 3.76
C PHE A 5 -37.39 -42.34 3.02
N ARG A 6 -38.50 -43.00 2.88
CA ARG A 6 -39.68 -42.42 2.22
C ARG A 6 -40.42 -41.42 3.11
N GLN A 7 -40.35 -41.59 4.43
CA GLN A 7 -41.06 -40.75 5.40
C GLN A 7 -40.21 -39.55 5.86
N TYR A 8 -38.89 -39.71 6.00
CA TYR A 8 -38.00 -38.72 6.55
C TYR A 8 -36.98 -38.17 5.56
N GLY A 9 -36.88 -38.69 4.35
CA GLY A 9 -35.90 -38.26 3.35
C GLY A 9 -35.97 -36.77 2.98
N ARG A 10 -37.23 -36.24 2.94
CA ARG A 10 -37.44 -34.79 2.70
C ARG A 10 -36.95 -33.92 3.89
N LEU A 11 -37.12 -34.43 5.11
CA LEU A 11 -36.70 -33.76 6.33
C LEU A 11 -35.14 -33.73 6.46
N VAL A 12 -34.51 -34.87 6.12
CA VAL A 12 -33.03 -34.98 6.12
C VAL A 12 -32.41 -34.09 5.04
N LEU A 13 -33.02 -34.02 3.85
CA LEU A 13 -32.57 -33.11 2.79
C LEU A 13 -32.78 -31.64 3.16
N ALA A 14 -33.89 -31.30 3.80
CA ALA A 14 -34.14 -29.95 4.29
C ALA A 14 -33.13 -29.55 5.39
N LEU A 15 -32.84 -30.46 6.33
CA LEU A 15 -31.86 -30.24 7.39
C LEU A 15 -30.44 -30.06 6.84
N ALA A 16 -30.04 -30.88 5.85
CA ALA A 16 -28.75 -30.74 5.17
C ALA A 16 -28.63 -29.44 4.39
N ALA A 17 -29.71 -28.98 3.75
CA ALA A 17 -29.74 -27.70 3.06
C ALA A 17 -29.61 -26.51 4.04
N VAL A 18 -30.29 -26.57 5.20
CA VAL A 18 -30.19 -25.56 6.25
C VAL A 18 -28.75 -25.51 6.86
N LEU A 19 -28.17 -26.70 7.13
CA LEU A 19 -26.80 -26.78 7.62
C LEU A 19 -25.77 -26.22 6.61
N ALA A 20 -25.97 -26.53 5.31
CA ALA A 20 -25.13 -25.97 4.24
C ALA A 20 -25.28 -24.43 4.12
N LEU A 21 -26.53 -23.92 4.26
CA LEU A 21 -26.79 -22.49 4.29
C LEU A 21 -26.13 -21.80 5.53
N CYS A 22 -26.26 -22.43 6.71
CA CYS A 22 -25.62 -21.90 7.94
C CYS A 22 -24.09 -21.97 7.90
N ALA A 23 -23.49 -22.90 7.17
CA ALA A 23 -22.05 -22.98 6.95
C ALA A 23 -21.56 -21.94 5.91
N ALA A 24 -22.40 -21.58 4.93
CA ALA A 24 -22.09 -20.60 3.91
C ALA A 24 -22.30 -19.13 4.39
N LEU A 25 -23.19 -18.90 5.35
CA LEU A 25 -23.49 -17.58 5.92
C LEU A 25 -22.25 -16.87 6.49
N PRO A 26 -21.35 -17.48 7.31
CA PRO A 26 -20.18 -16.79 7.79
C PRO A 26 -19.20 -16.43 6.66
N ALA A 27 -19.10 -17.21 5.60
CA ALA A 27 -18.24 -16.90 4.45
C ALA A 27 -18.80 -15.71 3.64
N LEU A 28 -20.12 -15.60 3.50
CA LEU A 28 -20.79 -14.46 2.86
C LEU A 28 -20.72 -13.18 3.74
N PHE A 29 -20.78 -13.31 5.06
CA PHE A 29 -20.60 -12.18 5.99
C PHE A 29 -19.14 -11.75 6.14
N GLN A 30 -18.17 -12.60 5.85
CA GLN A 30 -16.74 -12.21 5.85
C GLN A 30 -16.37 -11.37 4.62
N GLN A 31 -17.20 -11.35 3.58
CA GLN A 31 -16.97 -10.64 2.32
C GLN A 31 -17.37 -9.16 2.31
N SER A 32 -17.99 -8.65 3.37
CA SER A 32 -18.50 -7.27 3.40
C SER A 32 -18.13 -6.48 4.67
N ARG A 33 -16.93 -6.68 5.23
CA ARG A 33 -16.41 -5.67 6.15
C ARG A 33 -16.08 -4.43 5.35
N ALA A 34 -16.89 -3.39 5.52
CA ALA A 34 -16.56 -2.06 5.06
C ALA A 34 -15.15 -1.70 5.54
N ILE A 35 -14.36 -1.06 4.68
CA ILE A 35 -13.05 -0.56 5.06
C ILE A 35 -13.28 0.55 6.10
N GLU A 36 -12.94 0.29 7.34
CA GLU A 36 -13.02 1.30 8.39
C GLU A 36 -11.93 2.36 8.16
N THR A 37 -12.29 3.62 8.41
CA THR A 37 -11.30 4.72 8.42
C THR A 37 -10.26 4.44 9.50
N GLY A 38 -8.99 4.51 9.14
CA GLY A 38 -7.90 4.26 10.09
C GLY A 38 -6.53 4.23 9.42
N SER A 39 -5.52 3.97 10.22
CA SER A 39 -4.16 3.77 9.76
C SER A 39 -3.98 2.36 9.22
N TRP A 40 -3.23 2.22 8.13
CA TRP A 40 -2.82 0.94 7.60
C TRP A 40 -2.02 0.15 8.63
N GLY A 41 -2.41 -1.09 8.87
CA GLY A 41 -1.81 -1.96 9.88
C GLY A 41 -1.57 -3.37 9.37
N LEU A 42 -0.50 -3.99 9.86
CA LEU A 42 -0.04 -5.32 9.46
C LEU A 42 0.07 -6.26 10.65
N SER A 43 -0.32 -7.51 10.46
CA SER A 43 -0.17 -8.60 11.43
C SER A 43 0.69 -9.71 10.83
N PHE A 44 1.89 -9.90 11.37
CA PHE A 44 2.82 -10.96 10.97
C PHE A 44 2.54 -12.21 11.82
N ARG A 45 2.32 -13.34 11.15
CA ARG A 45 2.00 -14.63 11.79
C ARG A 45 3.09 -15.66 11.61
N THR A 46 3.81 -15.62 10.50
CA THR A 46 4.81 -16.61 10.10
C THR A 46 5.94 -15.90 9.38
N GLU A 47 7.18 -16.24 9.71
CA GLU A 47 8.36 -15.72 9.02
C GLU A 47 8.37 -16.11 7.54
N GLY A 48 8.85 -15.21 6.69
CA GLY A 48 8.92 -15.40 5.24
C GLY A 48 7.57 -15.48 4.53
N LYS A 49 6.46 -15.14 5.21
CA LYS A 49 5.12 -15.13 4.63
C LYS A 49 4.52 -13.72 4.65
N ALA A 50 3.68 -13.45 3.67
CA ALA A 50 2.97 -12.19 3.59
C ALA A 50 2.14 -11.94 4.87
N PRO A 51 2.18 -10.72 5.43
CA PRO A 51 1.36 -10.36 6.58
C PRO A 51 -0.11 -10.21 6.19
N VAL A 52 -0.97 -10.24 7.20
CA VAL A 52 -2.38 -9.91 7.04
C VAL A 52 -2.56 -8.42 7.31
N GLY A 53 -3.08 -7.68 6.33
CA GLY A 53 -3.47 -6.28 6.50
C GLY A 53 -4.78 -6.14 7.30
N ASN A 54 -5.01 -4.96 7.87
CA ASN A 54 -6.28 -4.64 8.52
C ASN A 54 -7.45 -4.47 7.51
N ALA A 55 -7.13 -4.33 6.20
CA ALA A 55 -8.05 -4.58 5.11
C ALA A 55 -7.52 -5.74 4.23
N SER A 56 -8.42 -6.56 3.70
CA SER A 56 -7.99 -7.68 2.83
C SER A 56 -7.53 -7.18 1.47
N ALA A 57 -6.61 -7.93 0.84
CA ALA A 57 -6.13 -7.61 -0.51
C ALA A 57 -7.29 -7.56 -1.54
N GLU A 58 -8.33 -8.38 -1.35
CA GLU A 58 -9.52 -8.38 -2.20
C GLU A 58 -10.36 -7.11 -2.02
N ALA A 59 -10.57 -6.66 -0.76
CA ALA A 59 -11.28 -5.43 -0.48
C ALA A 59 -10.56 -4.21 -1.07
N LEU A 60 -9.23 -4.15 -0.93
CA LEU A 60 -8.41 -3.08 -1.48
C LEU A 60 -8.43 -3.05 -3.02
N ARG A 61 -8.39 -4.21 -3.68
CA ARG A 61 -8.44 -4.30 -5.16
C ARG A 61 -9.68 -3.67 -5.78
N ARG A 62 -10.80 -3.59 -5.06
CA ARG A 62 -12.03 -2.91 -5.54
C ARG A 62 -11.78 -1.42 -5.81
N TYR A 63 -10.81 -0.84 -5.14
CA TYR A 63 -10.42 0.57 -5.24
C TYR A 63 -9.07 0.76 -5.94
N ASP A 64 -8.61 -0.25 -6.69
CA ASP A 64 -7.25 -0.27 -7.28
C ASP A 64 -6.16 0.04 -6.22
N ALA A 65 -6.33 -0.48 -5.00
CA ALA A 65 -5.38 -0.34 -3.92
C ALA A 65 -4.67 -1.68 -3.66
N VAL A 66 -3.37 -1.61 -3.36
CA VAL A 66 -2.52 -2.78 -3.17
C VAL A 66 -1.56 -2.58 -2.00
N TYR A 67 -1.14 -3.67 -1.36
CA TYR A 67 -0.05 -3.68 -0.37
C TYR A 67 0.92 -4.84 -0.60
N LEU A 68 0.62 -5.69 -1.56
CA LEU A 68 1.40 -6.84 -1.99
C LEU A 68 1.60 -6.80 -3.50
N GLY A 69 2.78 -7.20 -3.95
CA GLY A 69 3.04 -7.53 -5.34
C GLY A 69 2.60 -8.95 -5.69
N ASN A 70 3.18 -9.53 -6.73
CA ASN A 70 2.90 -10.89 -7.14
C ASN A 70 3.65 -11.89 -6.24
N GLU A 71 2.92 -12.60 -5.38
CA GLU A 71 3.48 -13.60 -4.44
C GLU A 71 4.02 -14.86 -5.14
N ALA A 72 3.68 -15.07 -6.42
CA ALA A 72 4.26 -16.16 -7.21
C ALA A 72 5.68 -15.84 -7.71
N GLU A 73 6.13 -14.59 -7.60
CA GLU A 73 7.45 -14.14 -8.03
C GLU A 73 8.37 -13.91 -6.83
N GLN A 74 9.61 -14.38 -6.91
CA GLN A 74 10.65 -14.11 -5.91
C GLN A 74 11.20 -12.68 -6.05
N LYS A 75 10.30 -11.69 -5.95
CA LYS A 75 10.62 -10.27 -6.09
C LYS A 75 10.11 -9.49 -4.90
N ILE A 76 10.83 -8.43 -4.56
CA ILE A 76 10.40 -7.40 -3.61
C ILE A 76 10.41 -6.03 -4.30
N SER A 77 9.58 -5.11 -3.84
CA SER A 77 9.56 -3.72 -4.30
C SER A 77 10.05 -2.83 -3.18
N LEU A 78 11.15 -2.12 -3.41
CA LEU A 78 11.62 -1.09 -2.48
C LEU A 78 10.85 0.20 -2.75
N THR A 79 10.27 0.77 -1.72
CA THR A 79 9.53 2.03 -1.80
C THR A 79 9.97 2.96 -0.68
N LEU A 80 10.15 4.23 -1.01
CA LEU A 80 10.63 5.25 -0.08
C LEU A 80 9.64 6.41 -0.05
N ASP A 81 9.29 6.88 1.15
CA ASP A 81 8.49 8.07 1.33
C ASP A 81 9.42 9.24 1.65
N ALA A 82 9.41 10.28 0.81
CA ALA A 82 10.33 11.42 0.88
C ALA A 82 9.58 12.73 1.12
N GLY A 83 9.59 13.18 2.38
CA GLY A 83 8.95 14.41 2.82
C GLY A 83 9.89 15.62 2.81
N TYR A 84 11.14 15.42 3.18
CA TYR A 84 12.22 16.40 3.17
C TYR A 84 13.58 15.70 3.01
N GLU A 85 14.60 16.45 2.58
CA GLU A 85 15.96 15.94 2.39
C GLU A 85 16.81 16.18 3.64
N ASN A 86 17.52 15.15 4.07
CA ASN A 86 18.43 15.19 5.20
C ASN A 86 19.86 14.67 4.87
N GLY A 87 20.20 14.59 3.58
CA GLY A 87 21.47 14.07 3.08
C GLY A 87 21.47 12.57 2.78
N CYS A 88 20.33 11.88 2.92
CA CYS A 88 20.24 10.42 2.72
C CYS A 88 19.91 10.02 1.26
N THR A 89 19.23 10.88 0.51
CA THR A 89 18.73 10.47 -0.82
C THR A 89 19.84 10.19 -1.82
N GLU A 90 20.89 11.02 -1.88
CA GLU A 90 22.00 10.75 -2.80
C GLU A 90 22.71 9.41 -2.51
N PRO A 91 23.12 9.09 -1.26
CA PRO A 91 23.69 7.79 -0.93
C PRO A 91 22.75 6.62 -1.25
N ILE A 92 21.42 6.78 -1.06
CA ILE A 92 20.43 5.74 -1.42
C ILE A 92 20.43 5.52 -2.93
N LEU A 93 20.38 6.59 -3.74
CA LEU A 93 20.43 6.49 -5.20
C LEU A 93 21.73 5.85 -5.68
N ASP A 94 22.88 6.20 -5.08
CA ASP A 94 24.17 5.59 -5.37
C ASP A 94 24.17 4.07 -5.07
N ALA A 95 23.59 3.69 -3.94
CA ALA A 95 23.45 2.28 -3.57
C ALA A 95 22.55 1.52 -4.55
N LEU A 96 21.39 2.10 -4.91
CA LEU A 96 20.48 1.51 -5.89
C LEU A 96 21.15 1.34 -7.26
N ALA A 97 21.88 2.36 -7.73
CA ALA A 97 22.64 2.32 -8.97
C ALA A 97 23.71 1.26 -8.93
N LYS A 98 24.52 1.20 -7.86
CA LYS A 98 25.59 0.20 -7.65
C LYS A 98 25.07 -1.23 -7.76
N HIS A 99 23.87 -1.50 -7.29
CA HIS A 99 23.26 -2.83 -7.30
C HIS A 99 22.30 -3.05 -8.46
N ASN A 100 22.17 -2.08 -9.39
CA ASN A 100 21.23 -2.11 -10.51
C ASN A 100 19.78 -2.38 -10.06
N VAL A 101 19.37 -1.78 -8.93
CA VAL A 101 18.02 -1.91 -8.37
C VAL A 101 17.22 -0.65 -8.67
N LYS A 102 15.93 -0.81 -9.01
CA LYS A 102 14.99 0.29 -9.15
C LYS A 102 14.04 0.29 -7.96
N ALA A 103 13.69 1.50 -7.50
CA ALA A 103 12.79 1.74 -6.39
C ALA A 103 11.65 2.67 -6.81
N ALA A 104 10.63 2.80 -5.96
CA ALA A 104 9.62 3.82 -6.08
C ALA A 104 9.78 4.86 -4.96
N PHE A 105 9.79 6.13 -5.31
CA PHE A 105 9.85 7.25 -4.37
C PHE A 105 8.49 7.95 -4.36
N PHE A 106 7.83 7.97 -3.22
CA PHE A 106 6.62 8.75 -3.02
C PHE A 106 7.00 10.09 -2.42
N VAL A 107 6.88 11.16 -3.20
CA VAL A 107 7.38 12.49 -2.86
C VAL A 107 6.24 13.45 -2.55
N VAL A 108 6.50 14.45 -1.71
CA VAL A 108 5.58 15.57 -1.42
C VAL A 108 6.02 16.86 -2.13
N GLY A 109 5.15 17.90 -2.12
CA GLY A 109 5.43 19.18 -2.76
C GLY A 109 6.73 19.82 -2.29
N ASN A 110 6.90 19.94 -0.98
CA ASN A 110 8.11 20.51 -0.37
C ASN A 110 9.41 19.80 -0.81
N TYR A 111 9.37 18.47 -0.94
CA TYR A 111 10.53 17.72 -1.38
C TYR A 111 10.92 18.08 -2.82
N ILE A 112 9.94 18.14 -3.73
CA ILE A 112 10.18 18.49 -5.14
C ILE A 112 10.69 19.93 -5.26
N GLU A 113 10.09 20.89 -4.53
CA GLU A 113 10.47 22.30 -4.57
C GLU A 113 11.92 22.52 -4.13
N GLN A 114 12.33 21.85 -3.07
CA GLN A 114 13.66 22.04 -2.49
C GLN A 114 14.74 21.21 -3.16
N ASN A 115 14.37 20.05 -3.77
CA ASN A 115 15.33 19.09 -4.32
C ASN A 115 14.99 18.69 -5.76
N PRO A 116 14.78 19.65 -6.68
CA PRO A 116 14.37 19.34 -8.06
C PRO A 116 15.40 18.46 -8.80
N ASP A 117 16.69 18.60 -8.49
CA ASP A 117 17.76 17.84 -9.14
C ASP A 117 17.77 16.37 -8.70
N LEU A 118 17.42 16.08 -7.44
CA LEU A 118 17.25 14.72 -6.95
C LEU A 118 16.07 14.04 -7.62
N VAL A 119 14.93 14.75 -7.79
CA VAL A 119 13.76 14.23 -8.49
C VAL A 119 14.08 13.93 -9.97
N ARG A 120 14.81 14.83 -10.65
CA ARG A 120 15.30 14.58 -12.01
C ARG A 120 16.28 13.39 -12.05
N ARG A 121 17.14 13.24 -11.03
CA ARG A 121 18.04 12.09 -10.92
C ARG A 121 17.28 10.79 -10.77
N MET A 122 16.28 10.72 -9.89
CA MET A 122 15.41 9.54 -9.73
C MET A 122 14.83 9.12 -11.09
N LEU A 123 14.29 10.08 -11.85
CA LEU A 123 13.70 9.82 -13.16
C LEU A 123 14.74 9.32 -14.17
N ARG A 124 15.90 10.01 -14.30
CA ARG A 124 16.97 9.61 -15.22
C ARG A 124 17.51 8.22 -14.92
N GLU A 125 17.57 7.83 -13.66
CA GLU A 125 18.03 6.51 -13.25
C GLU A 125 16.94 5.43 -13.37
N GLY A 126 15.73 5.80 -13.81
CA GLY A 126 14.62 4.88 -14.09
C GLY A 126 13.88 4.41 -12.85
N HIS A 127 13.92 5.20 -11.78
CA HIS A 127 13.06 4.99 -10.61
C HIS A 127 11.64 5.49 -10.90
N LEU A 128 10.66 4.92 -10.21
CA LEU A 128 9.31 5.44 -10.19
C LEU A 128 9.23 6.60 -9.20
N VAL A 129 8.62 7.72 -9.62
CA VAL A 129 8.26 8.81 -8.72
C VAL A 129 6.74 8.85 -8.61
N GLY A 130 6.21 8.60 -7.42
CA GLY A 130 4.79 8.54 -7.09
C GLY A 130 4.34 9.71 -6.23
N ASN A 131 3.03 9.86 -6.11
CA ASN A 131 2.35 10.95 -5.43
C ASN A 131 2.15 10.65 -3.94
N HIS A 132 2.74 11.48 -3.07
CA HIS A 132 2.53 11.42 -1.61
C HIS A 132 1.79 12.66 -1.10
N THR A 133 0.96 13.29 -1.95
CA THR A 133 0.24 14.54 -1.77
C THR A 133 1.15 15.79 -1.75
N TYR A 134 0.55 16.95 -1.96
CA TYR A 134 1.33 18.19 -1.97
C TYR A 134 1.78 18.60 -0.56
N HIS A 135 0.86 18.59 0.42
CA HIS A 135 1.10 19.09 1.78
C HIS A 135 1.27 18.00 2.85
N HIS A 136 1.21 16.71 2.47
CA HIS A 136 1.26 15.60 3.42
C HIS A 136 0.14 15.62 4.47
N TYR A 137 -1.06 16.08 4.10
CA TYR A 137 -2.21 16.09 5.00
C TYR A 137 -2.78 14.69 5.26
N ASP A 138 -3.43 14.53 6.40
CA ASP A 138 -4.31 13.39 6.64
C ASP A 138 -5.49 13.45 5.65
N MET A 139 -5.35 12.72 4.56
CA MET A 139 -6.30 12.73 3.45
C MET A 139 -7.66 12.16 3.84
N SER A 140 -7.75 11.37 4.92
CA SER A 140 -9.03 10.82 5.39
C SER A 140 -9.98 11.91 5.91
N LYS A 141 -9.45 13.06 6.30
CA LYS A 141 -10.21 14.22 6.74
C LYS A 141 -10.75 15.06 5.57
N LEU A 142 -10.25 14.86 4.36
CA LEU A 142 -10.73 15.55 3.18
C LEU A 142 -11.95 14.81 2.60
N SER A 143 -13.13 15.25 2.99
CA SER A 143 -14.40 14.73 2.48
C SER A 143 -14.84 15.38 1.16
N ASP A 144 -14.32 16.56 0.84
CA ASP A 144 -14.54 17.27 -0.42
C ASP A 144 -13.63 16.69 -1.53
N GLU A 145 -14.25 16.19 -2.59
CA GLU A 145 -13.56 15.60 -3.74
C GLU A 145 -12.65 16.62 -4.45
N ALA A 146 -13.04 17.90 -4.49
CA ALA A 146 -12.25 18.94 -5.11
C ALA A 146 -10.98 19.25 -4.29
N ALA A 147 -11.07 19.25 -2.96
CA ALA A 147 -9.92 19.41 -2.07
C ALA A 147 -8.97 18.22 -2.17
N PHE A 148 -9.50 16.99 -2.17
CA PHE A 148 -8.70 15.78 -2.36
C PHE A 148 -7.98 15.79 -3.72
N ARG A 149 -8.69 16.12 -4.78
CA ARG A 149 -8.12 16.26 -6.13
C ARG A 149 -6.98 17.28 -6.15
N ARG A 150 -7.15 18.47 -5.57
CA ARG A 150 -6.12 19.52 -5.56
C ARG A 150 -4.82 19.04 -4.93
N GLU A 151 -4.86 18.31 -3.82
CA GLU A 151 -3.67 17.75 -3.19
C GLU A 151 -2.85 16.87 -4.14
N LEU A 152 -3.51 16.08 -4.99
CA LEU A 152 -2.83 15.21 -5.93
C LEU A 152 -2.41 15.95 -7.20
N THR A 153 -3.29 16.77 -7.78
CA THR A 153 -3.00 17.44 -9.06
C THR A 153 -1.98 18.58 -8.93
N SER A 154 -1.95 19.29 -7.79
CA SER A 154 -0.92 20.29 -7.55
C SER A 154 0.48 19.69 -7.53
N LEU A 155 0.63 18.48 -6.99
CA LEU A 155 1.90 17.77 -7.02
C LEU A 155 2.26 17.29 -8.43
N GLU A 156 1.27 16.81 -9.22
CA GLU A 156 1.49 16.45 -10.61
C GLU A 156 1.97 17.64 -11.45
N ASP A 157 1.37 18.81 -11.24
CA ASP A 157 1.72 20.03 -11.95
C ASP A 157 3.13 20.48 -11.62
N LEU A 158 3.51 20.49 -10.34
CA LEU A 158 4.86 20.79 -9.89
C LEU A 158 5.89 19.78 -10.43
N TYR A 159 5.57 18.49 -10.38
CA TYR A 159 6.44 17.45 -10.94
C TYR A 159 6.67 17.66 -12.44
N ARG A 160 5.62 17.94 -13.19
CA ARG A 160 5.70 18.23 -14.63
C ARG A 160 6.52 19.49 -14.91
N GLU A 161 6.37 20.55 -14.11
CA GLU A 161 7.16 21.77 -14.21
C GLU A 161 8.65 21.47 -14.03
N VAL A 162 9.00 20.67 -13.03
CA VAL A 162 10.40 20.35 -12.68
C VAL A 162 11.03 19.36 -13.65
N THR A 163 10.29 18.36 -14.13
CA THR A 163 10.85 17.23 -14.90
C THR A 163 10.55 17.28 -16.39
N GLY A 164 9.49 17.98 -16.80
CA GLY A 164 8.93 17.94 -18.15
C GLY A 164 8.07 16.70 -18.42
N GLU A 165 7.94 15.78 -17.48
CA GLU A 165 7.26 14.49 -17.63
C GLU A 165 5.96 14.42 -16.84
N GLN A 166 5.05 13.54 -17.25
CA GLN A 166 3.83 13.27 -16.50
C GLN A 166 4.12 12.33 -15.32
N MET A 167 3.65 12.68 -14.13
CA MET A 167 3.75 11.80 -12.97
C MET A 167 2.94 10.52 -13.17
N GLN A 168 3.53 9.39 -12.86
CA GLN A 168 2.81 8.11 -12.90
C GLN A 168 1.75 8.06 -11.81
N LYS A 169 0.60 7.46 -12.12
CA LYS A 169 -0.58 7.43 -11.25
C LYS A 169 -0.48 6.40 -10.11
N TYR A 170 0.60 6.50 -9.33
CA TYR A 170 0.76 5.77 -8.07
C TYR A 170 0.67 6.76 -6.91
N TYR A 171 -0.18 6.45 -5.94
CA TYR A 171 -0.45 7.29 -4.79
C TYR A 171 -0.21 6.51 -3.50
N ARG A 172 0.39 7.14 -2.52
CA ARG A 172 0.46 6.62 -1.16
C ARG A 172 -0.14 7.64 -0.21
N PRO A 173 -1.17 7.26 0.59
CA PRO A 173 -1.74 8.17 1.56
C PRO A 173 -0.73 8.47 2.67
N PRO A 174 -0.56 9.76 3.07
CA PRO A 174 0.29 10.14 4.19
C PRO A 174 0.00 9.32 5.43
N GLN A 175 1.04 8.87 6.14
CA GLN A 175 0.98 8.06 7.36
C GLN A 175 0.22 6.73 7.19
N GLY A 176 -0.13 6.35 5.96
CA GLY A 176 -1.00 5.21 5.70
C GLY A 176 -2.43 5.40 6.21
N ILE A 177 -2.86 6.63 6.50
CA ILE A 177 -4.23 6.90 6.96
C ILE A 177 -5.15 7.01 5.74
N TYR A 178 -6.26 6.27 5.77
CA TYR A 178 -7.17 6.18 4.65
C TYR A 178 -8.61 5.93 5.08
N SER A 179 -9.53 6.17 4.16
CA SER A 179 -10.94 5.77 4.26
C SER A 179 -11.36 5.14 2.93
N GLU A 180 -12.46 4.39 2.94
CA GLU A 180 -13.04 3.83 1.70
C GLU A 180 -13.31 4.93 0.68
N LYS A 181 -13.87 6.08 1.13
CA LYS A 181 -14.13 7.24 0.28
C LYS A 181 -12.86 7.81 -0.35
N ASN A 182 -11.75 7.87 0.38
CA ASN A 182 -10.47 8.36 -0.18
C ASN A 182 -9.90 7.40 -1.22
N LEU A 183 -10.00 6.10 -0.99
CA LEU A 183 -9.60 5.10 -1.98
C LEU A 183 -10.43 5.21 -3.27
N GLU A 184 -11.75 5.41 -3.14
CA GLU A 184 -12.64 5.64 -4.28
C GLU A 184 -12.29 6.93 -5.03
N MET A 185 -12.00 8.04 -4.31
CA MET A 185 -11.59 9.30 -4.93
C MET A 185 -10.25 9.16 -5.67
N ALA A 186 -9.28 8.48 -5.10
CA ALA A 186 -8.00 8.21 -5.75
C ALA A 186 -8.20 7.37 -7.03
N GLN A 187 -8.99 6.30 -6.96
CA GLN A 187 -9.33 5.46 -8.11
C GLN A 187 -10.01 6.25 -9.22
N LYS A 188 -10.99 7.12 -8.90
CA LYS A 188 -11.67 7.99 -9.88
C LYS A 188 -10.70 8.93 -10.61
N LEU A 189 -9.60 9.31 -9.95
CA LEU A 189 -8.53 10.12 -10.55
C LEU A 189 -7.51 9.29 -11.33
N GLY A 190 -7.72 7.98 -11.44
CA GLY A 190 -6.86 7.03 -12.15
C GLY A 190 -5.65 6.56 -11.35
N TYR A 191 -5.61 6.82 -10.05
CA TYR A 191 -4.51 6.39 -9.20
C TYR A 191 -4.67 4.96 -8.72
N ARG A 192 -3.54 4.25 -8.69
CA ARG A 192 -3.37 3.06 -7.86
C ARG A 192 -2.84 3.46 -6.50
N THR A 193 -3.59 3.14 -5.44
CA THR A 193 -3.13 3.38 -4.06
C THR A 193 -2.19 2.26 -3.63
N VAL A 194 -1.00 2.64 -3.12
CA VAL A 194 0.05 1.70 -2.73
C VAL A 194 0.34 1.81 -1.24
N PHE A 195 -0.06 0.79 -0.49
CA PHE A 195 0.37 0.55 0.89
C PHE A 195 1.66 -0.29 0.90
N TRP A 196 2.01 -0.87 2.03
CA TRP A 196 3.20 -1.70 2.21
C TRP A 196 2.86 -3.00 2.94
N SER A 197 3.68 -4.02 2.78
CA SER A 197 3.60 -5.28 3.50
C SER A 197 4.75 -5.50 4.47
N LEU A 198 5.74 -4.61 4.46
CA LEU A 198 6.90 -4.65 5.34
C LEU A 198 7.38 -3.23 5.59
N ALA A 199 7.57 -2.87 6.84
CA ALA A 199 8.12 -1.60 7.29
C ALA A 199 8.77 -1.77 8.66
N TYR A 200 9.61 -0.82 9.01
CA TYR A 200 10.13 -0.64 10.36
C TYR A 200 10.22 0.86 10.67
N VAL A 201 10.51 1.21 11.92
CA VAL A 201 10.64 2.62 12.33
C VAL A 201 12.04 3.08 11.96
N ASP A 202 12.15 3.96 10.96
CA ASP A 202 13.40 4.51 10.41
C ASP A 202 13.36 6.05 10.21
N TRP A 203 12.28 6.70 10.64
CA TRP A 203 12.06 8.13 10.39
C TRP A 203 12.47 9.06 11.54
N TYR A 204 12.87 8.53 12.71
CA TYR A 204 13.37 9.35 13.81
C TYR A 204 14.84 9.71 13.58
N GLN A 205 15.17 11.00 13.47
CA GLN A 205 16.54 11.45 13.21
C GLN A 205 17.50 11.13 14.38
N ASP A 206 17.01 11.23 15.61
CA ASP A 206 17.80 11.06 16.84
C ASP A 206 17.76 9.63 17.40
N ASP A 207 17.00 8.72 16.77
CA ASP A 207 16.84 7.33 17.21
C ASP A 207 16.83 6.38 16.01
N GLN A 208 17.91 6.42 15.22
CA GLN A 208 18.09 5.54 14.08
C GLN A 208 18.53 4.14 14.55
N PRO A 209 17.89 3.07 14.07
CA PRO A 209 18.34 1.71 14.35
C PRO A 209 19.70 1.44 13.72
N THR A 210 20.53 0.61 14.37
CA THR A 210 21.74 0.10 13.73
C THR A 210 21.39 -0.81 12.56
N ASP A 211 22.37 -1.07 11.66
CA ASP A 211 22.19 -1.99 10.53
C ASP A 211 21.72 -3.37 11.00
N GLU A 212 22.32 -3.88 12.11
CA GLU A 212 21.95 -5.18 12.67
C GLU A 212 20.49 -5.18 13.18
N GLN A 213 20.06 -4.10 13.82
CA GLN A 213 18.69 -3.95 14.32
C GLN A 213 17.69 -3.85 13.16
N ALA A 214 18.05 -3.10 12.10
CA ALA A 214 17.22 -2.99 10.90
C ALA A 214 17.09 -4.35 10.21
N PHE A 215 18.19 -5.04 9.94
CA PHE A 215 18.18 -6.37 9.32
C PHE A 215 17.48 -7.42 10.17
N ALA A 216 17.66 -7.41 11.48
CA ALA A 216 16.95 -8.33 12.39
C ALA A 216 15.41 -8.15 12.32
N LYS A 217 14.92 -6.94 12.03
CA LYS A 217 13.49 -6.67 11.85
C LYS A 217 12.98 -7.01 10.45
N LEU A 218 13.78 -6.72 9.41
CA LEU A 218 13.35 -6.82 8.02
C LEU A 218 13.51 -8.25 7.48
N LEU A 219 14.69 -8.87 7.63
CA LEU A 219 15.01 -10.12 6.95
C LEU A 219 14.05 -11.28 7.26
N PRO A 220 13.64 -11.51 8.52
CA PRO A 220 12.68 -12.59 8.83
C PRO A 220 11.29 -12.37 8.23
N ARG A 221 10.97 -11.13 7.85
CA ARG A 221 9.67 -10.72 7.32
C ARG A 221 9.66 -10.55 5.81
N ILE A 222 10.82 -10.67 5.14
CA ILE A 222 10.87 -10.64 3.67
C ILE A 222 10.11 -11.84 3.12
N HIS A 223 9.25 -11.59 2.15
CA HIS A 223 8.43 -12.60 1.48
C HIS A 223 8.28 -12.27 0.00
N PRO A 224 7.93 -13.25 -0.86
CA PRO A 224 7.63 -13.00 -2.26
C PRO A 224 6.51 -11.95 -2.41
N GLY A 225 6.70 -11.01 -3.31
CA GLY A 225 5.76 -9.91 -3.52
C GLY A 225 5.79 -8.82 -2.43
N ALA A 226 6.79 -8.79 -1.53
CA ALA A 226 6.86 -7.76 -0.51
C ALA A 226 6.96 -6.36 -1.11
N VAL A 227 6.17 -5.43 -0.58
CA VAL A 227 6.29 -3.98 -0.78
C VAL A 227 6.89 -3.42 0.51
N VAL A 228 8.15 -3.01 0.43
CA VAL A 228 8.93 -2.53 1.58
C VAL A 228 8.84 -1.02 1.65
N LEU A 229 8.40 -0.48 2.79
CA LEU A 229 8.43 0.95 3.07
C LEU A 229 9.68 1.30 3.85
N LEU A 230 10.38 2.31 3.36
CA LEU A 230 11.55 2.97 3.95
C LEU A 230 11.36 4.51 3.91
N HIS A 231 12.14 5.23 4.72
CA HIS A 231 12.16 6.71 4.74
C HIS A 231 13.58 7.25 4.62
#